data_7abbe5cc711a26bd89e686948f9d1aa9
#
_entry.id   7abbe5cc711a26bd89e686948f9d1aa9
#
_cell.length_a   1.000
_cell.length_b   1.000
_cell.length_c   1.000
_cell.angle_alpha   90.00
_cell.angle_beta   90.00
_cell.angle_gamma   90.00
#
_symmetry.space_group_name_H-M   'P 1'
#
loop_
_entity.id
_entity.type
_entity.pdbx_description
1 polymer ?
#
loop_
_entity_poly.entity_id
_entity_poly.type
_entity_poly.pdbx_seq_one_letter_code
_entity_poly.pdbx_strand_id
1 'polypeptide(L)'
;MPQNEKQPASSPQVAQLFDMVEYQTGSVVSRTLLDKKTGTLTLFSFTKGQGLSEHTAPFDALVYILDGEAEVRISGKPFLVHTGEMIIMPANEPHALKAVKRFKMMLVMIRS
;
A
#
# COMPACT_ATOMS: atom_id res chain seq x y z
N MET A 1 -10.46 5.03 18.02
CA MET A 1 -9.74 5.14 18.47
C MET A 1 -9.15 5.34 18.46
N PRO A 2 -9.38 5.26 18.49
CA PRO A 2 -8.74 5.47 18.74
C PRO A 2 -8.05 5.19 18.61
N GLN A 3 -8.15 4.96 18.52
CA GLN A 3 -7.44 4.76 18.65
C GLN A 3 -6.72 4.41 18.74
N ASN A 4 -6.92 3.98 18.73
CA ASN A 4 -6.03 3.71 19.16
C ASN A 4 -5.15 3.93 19.49
N GLU A 5 -5.53 3.93 19.43
CA GLU A 5 -4.43 4.48 19.79
C GLU A 5 -3.73 4.16 21.03
N LYS A 6 -4.38 3.93 22.00
CA LYS A 6 -3.88 3.48 23.25
C LYS A 6 -3.43 2.08 23.22
N GLN A 7 -3.84 1.38 22.23
CA GLN A 7 -3.51 -0.01 22.05
C GLN A 7 -2.09 -0.12 21.51
N PRO A 8 -1.17 -0.81 22.17
CA PRO A 8 0.17 -0.98 21.62
C PRO A 8 0.13 -1.71 20.28
N ALA A 9 0.99 -1.32 19.35
CA ALA A 9 1.05 -1.99 18.07
C ALA A 9 1.36 -3.47 18.20
N SER A 10 2.06 -3.84 19.29
CA SER A 10 2.45 -5.23 19.57
C SER A 10 1.34 -6.07 20.19
N SER A 11 0.19 -5.49 20.53
CA SER A 11 -0.91 -6.26 21.10
C SER A 11 -1.44 -7.24 20.07
N PRO A 12 -1.60 -8.53 20.43
CA PRO A 12 -2.11 -9.52 19.50
C PRO A 12 -3.53 -9.19 19.05
N GLN A 13 -3.75 -9.12 17.76
CA GLN A 13 -5.06 -8.87 17.18
C GLN A 13 -5.21 -9.65 15.89
N VAL A 14 -6.40 -10.20 15.67
CA VAL A 14 -6.74 -10.82 14.41
C VAL A 14 -7.66 -9.87 13.67
N ALA A 15 -7.35 -9.58 12.41
CA ALA A 15 -8.16 -8.66 11.62
C ALA A 15 -8.19 -9.10 10.17
N GLN A 16 -9.29 -8.76 9.49
CA GLN A 16 -9.41 -8.95 8.06
C GLN A 16 -8.84 -7.70 7.39
N LEU A 17 -7.72 -7.83 6.72
CA LEU A 17 -7.05 -6.69 6.10
C LEU A 17 -7.96 -5.97 5.11
N PHE A 18 -8.73 -6.72 4.33
CA PHE A 18 -9.65 -6.17 3.35
C PHE A 18 -10.62 -5.17 3.98
N ASP A 19 -11.07 -5.44 5.21
CA ASP A 19 -12.07 -4.63 5.89
C ASP A 19 -11.48 -3.44 6.63
N MET A 20 -10.16 -3.32 6.68
CA MET A 20 -9.52 -2.28 7.47
C MET A 20 -9.36 -0.97 6.73
N VAL A 21 -9.66 -0.95 5.44
CA VAL A 21 -9.64 0.26 4.63
C VAL A 21 -10.80 0.19 3.64
N GLU A 22 -11.53 1.32 3.50
CA GLU A 22 -12.71 1.39 2.66
C GLU A 22 -12.43 2.16 1.38
N TYR A 23 -13.14 1.82 0.32
CA TYR A 23 -13.11 2.64 -0.89
C TYR A 23 -13.92 3.91 -0.67
N GLN A 24 -13.37 5.04 -1.10
CA GLN A 24 -14.09 6.32 -1.10
C GLN A 24 -14.02 6.90 -2.51
N THR A 25 -15.17 7.25 -3.04
CA THR A 25 -15.29 7.76 -4.41
C THR A 25 -14.30 8.90 -4.66
N GLY A 26 -13.54 8.78 -5.76
CA GLY A 26 -12.59 9.80 -6.19
C GLY A 26 -11.41 10.01 -5.26
N SER A 27 -11.09 9.01 -4.42
CA SER A 27 -10.10 9.22 -3.37
C SER A 27 -9.10 8.08 -3.26
N VAL A 28 -7.97 8.41 -2.62
CA VAL A 28 -7.01 7.45 -2.09
C VAL A 28 -7.15 7.53 -0.58
N VAL A 29 -7.35 6.38 0.06
CA VAL A 29 -7.46 6.29 1.51
C VAL A 29 -6.30 5.45 2.02
N SER A 30 -5.68 5.89 3.11
CA SER A 30 -4.58 5.13 3.72
C SER A 30 -4.81 4.93 5.20
N ARG A 31 -4.28 3.82 5.71
CA ARG A 31 -4.32 3.51 7.14
C ARG A 31 -3.00 2.83 7.51
N THR A 32 -2.24 3.48 8.38
CA THR A 32 -0.96 2.94 8.83
C THR A 32 -1.18 2.02 10.02
N LEU A 33 -0.70 0.79 9.91
CA LEU A 33 -0.83 -0.21 10.95
C LEU A 33 0.40 -0.28 11.85
N LEU A 34 1.57 -0.13 11.26
CA LEU A 34 2.85 -0.09 11.98
C LEU A 34 3.70 1.03 11.41
N ASP A 35 4.33 1.78 12.29
CA ASP A 35 5.25 2.85 11.89
C ASP A 35 6.45 2.81 12.82
N LYS A 36 7.55 2.29 12.32
CA LYS A 36 8.79 2.11 13.07
C LYS A 36 9.93 2.80 12.32
N LYS A 37 11.04 3.03 13.01
CA LYS A 37 12.24 3.58 12.35
C LYS A 37 12.72 2.68 11.23
N THR A 38 12.54 1.38 11.38
CA THR A 38 13.04 0.38 10.44
C THR A 38 12.04 -0.01 9.36
N GLY A 39 10.80 0.47 9.44
CA GLY A 39 9.83 0.17 8.41
C GLY A 39 8.42 0.55 8.76
N THR A 40 7.55 0.51 7.76
CA THR A 40 6.14 0.82 7.91
C THR A 40 5.29 -0.26 7.26
N LEU A 41 4.07 -0.41 7.76
CA LEU A 41 3.06 -1.26 7.16
C LEU A 41 1.79 -0.43 7.04
N THR A 42 1.36 -0.17 5.80
CA THR A 42 0.23 0.71 5.51
C THR A 42 -0.73 0.04 4.54
N LEU A 43 -2.02 0.19 4.79
CA LEU A 43 -3.05 -0.24 3.87
C LEU A 43 -3.54 0.97 3.07
N PHE A 44 -3.85 0.74 1.79
CA PHE A 44 -4.38 1.78 0.91
C PHE A 44 -5.60 1.24 0.18
N SER A 45 -6.54 2.13 -0.13
CA SER A 45 -7.58 1.86 -1.11
C SER A 45 -7.57 2.97 -2.15
N PHE A 46 -7.79 2.57 -3.41
CA PHE A 46 -7.80 3.49 -4.55
C PHE A 46 -9.05 3.23 -5.35
N THR A 47 -9.83 4.25 -5.64
CA THR A 47 -10.91 4.10 -6.61
C THR A 47 -10.32 4.23 -8.02
N LYS A 48 -11.06 3.74 -9.02
CA LYS A 48 -10.60 3.71 -10.41
C LYS A 48 -10.07 5.07 -10.84
N GLY A 49 -8.90 5.09 -11.46
CA GLY A 49 -8.25 6.29 -11.97
C GLY A 49 -7.38 7.01 -10.96
N GLN A 50 -7.51 6.69 -9.69
CA GLN A 50 -6.66 7.28 -8.65
C GLN A 50 -5.31 6.59 -8.62
N GLY A 51 -4.30 7.26 -8.06
CA GLY A 51 -2.97 6.68 -8.00
C GLY A 51 -2.03 7.50 -7.15
N LEU A 52 -0.77 7.11 -7.19
CA LEU A 52 0.33 7.84 -6.57
C LEU A 52 1.28 8.22 -7.69
N SER A 53 1.64 9.50 -7.75
CA SER A 53 2.51 10.02 -8.79
C SER A 53 3.92 9.46 -8.62
N GLU A 54 4.69 9.54 -9.71
CA GLU A 54 6.05 9.00 -9.72
C GLU A 54 6.93 9.69 -8.70
N HIS A 55 7.65 8.88 -7.94
CA HIS A 55 8.60 9.35 -6.93
C HIS A 55 9.62 8.26 -6.67
N THR A 56 10.70 8.61 -5.96
CA THR A 56 11.70 7.65 -5.52
C THR A 56 11.75 7.65 -4.01
N ALA A 57 12.18 6.51 -3.45
CA ALA A 57 12.41 6.39 -2.02
C ALA A 57 13.66 5.55 -1.82
N PRO A 58 14.45 5.82 -0.77
CA PRO A 58 15.68 5.06 -0.51
C PRO A 58 15.39 3.75 0.24
N PHE A 59 14.22 3.16 0.01
CA PHE A 59 13.76 1.97 0.73
C PHE A 59 13.22 0.95 -0.26
N ASP A 60 13.43 -0.33 0.04
CA ASP A 60 12.71 -1.39 -0.67
C ASP A 60 11.29 -1.41 -0.15
N ALA A 61 10.33 -1.62 -1.03
CA ALA A 61 8.92 -1.66 -0.67
C ALA A 61 8.23 -2.83 -1.35
N LEU A 62 7.36 -3.50 -0.61
CA LEU A 62 6.56 -4.60 -1.12
C LEU A 62 5.12 -4.13 -1.23
N VAL A 63 4.53 -4.29 -2.42
CA VAL A 63 3.12 -4.04 -2.66
C VAL A 63 2.44 -5.38 -2.79
N TYR A 64 1.43 -5.63 -1.96
CA TYR A 64 0.61 -6.84 -2.02
C TYR A 64 -0.83 -6.42 -2.29
N ILE A 65 -1.43 -6.94 -3.36
CA ILE A 65 -2.78 -6.53 -3.75
C ILE A 65 -3.80 -7.39 -3.03
N LEU A 66 -4.62 -6.73 -2.21
CA LEU A 66 -5.68 -7.38 -1.44
C LEU A 66 -6.96 -7.54 -2.24
N ASP A 67 -7.21 -6.62 -3.19
CA ASP A 67 -8.43 -6.61 -3.99
C ASP A 67 -8.19 -5.75 -5.22
N GLY A 68 -8.63 -6.21 -6.38
CA GLY A 68 -8.64 -5.41 -7.59
C GLY A 68 -7.39 -5.54 -8.44
N GLU A 69 -7.05 -4.45 -9.12
CA GLU A 69 -6.02 -4.49 -10.14
C GLU A 69 -5.29 -3.16 -10.21
N ALA A 70 -3.97 -3.21 -10.03
CA ALA A 70 -3.12 -2.03 -10.02
C ALA A 70 -2.10 -2.08 -11.13
N GLU A 71 -1.82 -0.93 -11.73
CA GLU A 71 -0.65 -0.78 -12.58
C GLU A 71 0.46 -0.17 -11.74
N VAL A 72 1.57 -0.88 -11.62
CA VAL A 72 2.74 -0.41 -10.90
C VAL A 72 3.83 -0.15 -11.92
N ARG A 73 4.33 1.09 -11.98
CA ARG A 73 5.42 1.45 -12.88
C ARG A 73 6.70 1.55 -12.09
N ILE A 74 7.72 0.85 -12.56
CA ILE A 74 9.04 0.89 -11.94
C ILE A 74 10.03 1.25 -13.04
N SER A 75 10.71 2.38 -12.88
CA SER A 75 11.64 2.92 -13.87
C SER A 75 11.02 2.98 -15.27
N GLY A 76 9.75 3.41 -15.30
CA GLY A 76 8.99 3.57 -16.56
C GLY A 76 8.37 2.30 -17.11
N LYS A 77 8.67 1.14 -16.53
CA LYS A 77 8.15 -0.14 -17.02
C LYS A 77 6.86 -0.50 -16.24
N PRO A 78 5.74 -0.74 -16.94
CA PRO A 78 4.49 -1.07 -16.26
C PRO A 78 4.40 -2.56 -15.91
N PHE A 79 3.83 -2.82 -14.75
CA PHE A 79 3.51 -4.17 -14.27
C PHE A 79 2.06 -4.16 -13.81
N LEU A 80 1.29 -5.14 -14.26
CA LEU A 80 -0.10 -5.28 -13.84
C LEU A 80 -0.14 -6.30 -12.72
N VAL A 81 -0.66 -5.89 -11.57
CA VAL A 81 -0.66 -6.70 -10.35
C VAL A 81 -2.09 -6.88 -9.89
N HIS A 82 -2.50 -8.12 -9.64
CA HIS A 82 -3.89 -8.49 -9.32
C HIS A 82 -3.99 -9.00 -7.89
N THR A 83 -5.23 -9.17 -7.44
CA THR A 83 -5.53 -9.73 -6.13
C THR A 83 -4.70 -10.99 -5.85
N GLY A 84 -4.04 -11.00 -4.70
CA GLY A 84 -3.20 -12.12 -4.28
C GLY A 84 -1.78 -12.08 -4.80
N GLU A 85 -1.46 -11.10 -5.66
CA GLU A 85 -0.12 -10.95 -6.21
C GLU A 85 0.63 -9.83 -5.51
N MET A 86 1.95 -9.86 -5.64
CA MET A 86 2.81 -8.86 -5.03
C MET A 86 3.88 -8.43 -6.02
N ILE A 87 4.47 -7.26 -5.77
CA ILE A 87 5.65 -6.79 -6.48
C ILE A 87 6.55 -6.06 -5.50
N ILE A 88 7.86 -6.21 -5.70
CA ILE A 88 8.86 -5.45 -4.94
C ILE A 88 9.24 -4.24 -5.77
N MET A 89 9.18 -3.06 -5.15
CA MET A 89 9.68 -1.82 -5.73
C MET A 89 11.04 -1.56 -5.12
N PRO A 90 12.12 -1.71 -5.90
CA PRO A 90 13.48 -1.56 -5.34
C PRO A 90 13.76 -0.12 -4.91
N ALA A 91 14.63 0.00 -3.90
CA ALA A 91 15.10 1.30 -3.43
C ALA A 91 15.69 2.10 -4.57
N ASN A 92 15.44 3.41 -4.55
CA ASN A 92 16.04 4.38 -5.46
C ASN A 92 15.63 4.27 -6.93
N GLU A 93 14.64 3.43 -7.25
CA GLU A 93 14.08 3.39 -8.60
C GLU A 93 12.76 4.13 -8.60
N PRO A 94 12.54 5.00 -9.60
CA PRO A 94 11.26 5.74 -9.69
C PRO A 94 10.09 4.78 -9.82
N HIS A 95 9.02 5.04 -9.07
CA HIS A 95 7.84 4.20 -9.15
C HIS A 95 6.57 5.02 -9.02
N ALA A 96 5.49 4.51 -9.61
CA ALA A 96 4.17 5.13 -9.60
C ALA A 96 3.13 4.02 -9.57
N LEU A 97 1.94 4.35 -9.04
CA LEU A 97 0.83 3.41 -9.01
C LEU A 97 -0.40 4.05 -9.61
N LYS A 98 -1.22 3.24 -10.30
CA LYS A 98 -2.47 3.71 -10.87
C LYS A 98 -3.53 2.62 -10.79
N ALA A 99 -4.74 3.02 -10.41
CA ALA A 99 -5.86 2.09 -10.33
C ALA A 99 -6.49 1.91 -11.71
N VAL A 100 -6.15 0.81 -12.36
CA VAL A 100 -6.81 0.37 -13.59
C VAL A 100 -8.26 0.03 -13.27
N LYS A 101 -8.44 -0.69 -12.15
CA LYS A 101 -9.72 -0.89 -11.47
C LYS A 101 -9.46 -0.49 -10.04
N ARG A 102 -10.53 -0.27 -9.27
CA ARG A 102 -10.35 0.00 -7.84
C ARG A 102 -9.51 -1.12 -7.22
N PHE A 103 -8.66 -0.79 -6.27
CA PHE A 103 -7.87 -1.81 -5.60
C PHE A 103 -7.52 -1.41 -4.18
N LYS A 104 -7.27 -2.45 -3.37
CA LYS A 104 -6.72 -2.29 -2.03
C LYS A 104 -5.37 -2.96 -2.01
N MET A 105 -4.42 -2.37 -1.31
CA MET A 105 -3.09 -2.94 -1.20
C MET A 105 -2.52 -2.79 0.19
N MET A 106 -1.59 -3.66 0.52
CA MET A 106 -0.73 -3.53 1.69
C MET A 106 0.65 -3.11 1.20
N LEU A 107 1.16 -2.04 1.76
CA LEU A 107 2.50 -1.55 1.45
C LEU A 107 3.40 -1.79 2.66
N VAL A 108 4.47 -2.56 2.46
CA VAL A 108 5.48 -2.80 3.48
C VAL A 108 6.74 -2.11 3.03
N MET A 109 7.21 -1.14 3.80
CA MET A 109 8.43 -0.39 3.48
C MET A 109 9.49 -0.74 4.49
N ILE A 110 10.65 -1.14 4.00
CA ILE A 110 11.77 -1.55 4.85
C ILE A 110 12.88 -0.51 4.76
N ARG A 111 13.18 0.09 5.90
CA ARG A 111 14.22 1.10 6.02
C ARG A 111 15.41 0.47 6.74
N SER A 112 16.36 0.05 6.01
CA SER A 112 17.54 -0.60 6.62
C SER A 112 18.78 0.24 6.48
#